data_69fc9b4b2418d98cbd97f93b963586b4
#
_entry.id   69fc9b4b2418d98cbd97f93b963586b4
#
_cell.length_a   1.000
_cell.length_b   1.000
_cell.length_c   1.000
_cell.angle_alpha   90.00
_cell.angle_beta   90.00
_cell.angle_gamma   90.00
#
_symmetry.space_group_name_H-M   'P 1'
#
loop_
_entity.id
_entity.type
_entity.pdbx_description
1 polymer ?
#
loop_
_entity_poly.entity_id
_entity_poly.type
_entity_poly.pdbx_seq_one_letter_code
_entity_poly.pdbx_strand_id
1 'polypeptide(L)'
;GNNQIVCTTHSPYMIDLNKKPKQTLNRLSLITCSLEESIALTVESIPFNITKEFLKLQEDDKNYIKMLLRVEDAIAKCFFVKKVLIIEGDTEQVVLSETISKLPASLKNEILSDWYILRARGKAAIIPLIKYLKAMYIDIYIMHDKDENTPGAVVFNEPIRQALDNDSHLFVLENCVEDMLGYTAPTSDKPYKAYCYINKNWGEWKNIREEWKTIIQNIFNEGKIIE
;
A
#
# COMPACT_ATOMS: atom_id res chain seq x y z
N GLY A 1 16.39 -23.03 28.39
CA GLY A 1 15.55 -24.10 27.85
C GLY A 1 15.24 -23.82 26.37
N ASN A 2 15.29 -24.85 25.53
CA ASN A 2 14.96 -24.73 24.09
C ASN A 2 13.44 -24.94 23.90
N ASN A 3 12.65 -23.99 24.37
CA ASN A 3 11.21 -24.06 24.18
C ASN A 3 10.83 -23.44 22.81
N GLN A 4 10.01 -24.12 22.04
CA GLN A 4 9.38 -23.60 20.86
C GLN A 4 7.92 -23.23 21.20
N ILE A 5 7.53 -22.01 20.84
CA ILE A 5 6.17 -21.51 21.03
C ILE A 5 5.56 -21.30 19.65
N VAL A 6 4.38 -21.85 19.43
CA VAL A 6 3.59 -21.64 18.22
C VAL A 6 2.31 -20.92 18.61
N CYS A 7 2.04 -19.79 17.96
CA CYS A 7 0.84 -18.98 18.20
C CYS A 7 0.12 -18.73 16.88
N THR A 8 -1.20 -18.73 16.90
CA THR A 8 -2.04 -18.21 15.82
C THR A 8 -2.61 -16.86 16.24
N THR A 9 -2.60 -15.87 15.33
CA THR A 9 -3.04 -14.52 15.65
C THR A 9 -3.52 -13.76 14.43
N HIS A 10 -4.42 -12.80 14.63
CA HIS A 10 -4.77 -11.73 13.67
C HIS A 10 -4.23 -10.36 14.13
N SER A 11 -3.42 -10.34 15.20
CA SER A 11 -2.92 -9.09 15.77
C SER A 11 -1.56 -8.71 15.17
N PRO A 12 -1.43 -7.54 14.51
CA PRO A 12 -0.15 -7.03 14.02
C PRO A 12 0.86 -6.78 15.14
N TYR A 13 0.40 -6.56 16.38
CA TYR A 13 1.26 -6.35 17.56
C TYR A 13 2.02 -7.60 18.02
N MET A 14 1.69 -8.77 17.47
CA MET A 14 2.44 -10.01 17.73
C MET A 14 3.63 -10.19 16.77
N ILE A 15 3.80 -9.29 15.82
CA ILE A 15 4.88 -9.33 14.83
C ILE A 15 6.01 -8.43 15.31
N ASP A 16 7.18 -9.04 15.54
CA ASP A 16 8.38 -8.35 16.00
C ASP A 16 9.38 -8.16 14.85
N LEU A 17 9.68 -6.91 14.51
CA LEU A 17 10.64 -6.52 13.48
C LEU A 17 12.06 -6.27 14.03
N ASN A 18 12.31 -6.58 15.31
CA ASN A 18 13.62 -6.36 15.93
C ASN A 18 14.76 -7.14 15.26
N LYS A 19 16.00 -6.63 15.40
CA LYS A 19 17.21 -7.24 14.85
C LYS A 19 17.53 -8.66 15.34
N LYS A 20 16.95 -9.08 16.45
CA LYS A 20 17.22 -10.38 17.08
C LYS A 20 15.99 -11.28 17.20
N PRO A 21 15.11 -11.35 16.23
CA PRO A 21 13.95 -12.20 16.39
C PRO A 21 14.32 -13.65 16.13
N LYS A 22 13.79 -14.47 17.00
CA LYS A 22 13.63 -15.89 16.79
C LYS A 22 12.23 -16.20 16.26
N GLN A 23 11.64 -15.24 15.53
CA GLN A 23 10.27 -15.36 15.07
C GLN A 23 10.23 -15.70 13.58
N THR A 24 9.52 -16.77 13.25
CA THR A 24 9.13 -17.10 11.88
C THR A 24 7.62 -16.95 11.77
N LEU A 25 7.14 -16.17 10.82
CA LEU A 25 5.75 -16.04 10.50
C LEU A 25 5.37 -17.06 9.44
N ASN A 26 4.29 -17.80 9.65
CA ASN A 26 3.63 -18.57 8.60
C ASN A 26 2.34 -17.85 8.24
N ARG A 27 2.32 -17.22 7.06
CA ARG A 27 1.10 -16.63 6.52
C ARG A 27 0.26 -17.73 5.90
N LEU A 28 -0.98 -17.86 6.37
CA LEU A 28 -1.97 -18.78 5.79
C LEU A 28 -2.92 -17.97 4.91
N SER A 29 -3.05 -18.36 3.67
CA SER A 29 -3.97 -17.74 2.70
C SER A 29 -4.92 -18.79 2.17
N LEU A 30 -6.21 -18.45 2.12
CA LEU A 30 -7.21 -19.26 1.45
C LEU A 30 -7.15 -18.96 -0.05
N ILE A 31 -6.87 -19.96 -0.85
CA ILE A 31 -6.81 -19.82 -2.32
C ILE A 31 -7.87 -20.70 -2.97
N THR A 32 -8.37 -20.25 -4.10
CA THR A 32 -9.32 -20.98 -4.92
C THR A 32 -8.56 -21.75 -6.00
N CYS A 33 -8.69 -23.07 -6.00
CA CYS A 33 -8.14 -23.92 -7.04
C CYS A 33 -9.27 -24.36 -7.98
N SER A 34 -9.10 -24.12 -9.29
CA SER A 34 -9.98 -24.68 -10.31
C SER A 34 -9.55 -26.12 -10.58
N LEU A 35 -10.39 -27.09 -10.24
CA LEU A 35 -10.29 -28.46 -10.66
C LEU A 35 -11.21 -28.64 -11.89
N GLU A 36 -10.91 -29.58 -12.77
CA GLU A 36 -11.56 -29.74 -14.10
C GLU A 36 -13.11 -29.66 -14.08
N GLU A 37 -13.78 -29.96 -12.97
CA GLU A 37 -15.26 -29.91 -12.84
C GLU A 37 -15.75 -29.22 -11.56
N SER A 38 -14.84 -28.66 -10.73
CA SER A 38 -15.22 -28.03 -9.46
C SER A 38 -14.25 -26.93 -9.00
N ILE A 39 -14.76 -26.05 -8.17
CA ILE A 39 -13.95 -25.04 -7.47
C ILE A 39 -13.68 -25.56 -6.06
N ALA A 40 -12.41 -25.79 -5.72
CA ALA A 40 -12.01 -26.18 -4.38
C ALA A 40 -11.30 -25.01 -3.67
N LEU A 41 -11.57 -24.87 -2.38
CA LEU A 41 -10.81 -23.98 -1.49
C LEU A 41 -9.66 -24.77 -0.89
N THR A 42 -8.46 -24.24 -0.97
CA THR A 42 -7.27 -24.79 -0.33
C THR A 42 -6.53 -23.74 0.47
N VAL A 43 -5.68 -24.16 1.38
CA VAL A 43 -4.88 -23.27 2.22
C VAL A 43 -3.44 -23.31 1.73
N GLU A 44 -2.91 -22.16 1.37
CA GLU A 44 -1.50 -21.96 1.11
C GLU A 44 -0.79 -21.46 2.38
N SER A 45 0.35 -22.05 2.70
CA SER A 45 1.21 -21.62 3.82
C SER A 45 2.52 -21.06 3.31
N ILE A 46 2.79 -19.81 3.61
CA ILE A 46 4.01 -19.11 3.21
C ILE A 46 4.84 -18.84 4.47
N PRO A 47 5.93 -19.60 4.69
CA PRO A 47 6.86 -19.35 5.79
C PRO A 47 7.73 -18.12 5.48
N PHE A 48 7.84 -17.21 6.43
CA PHE A 48 8.55 -15.96 6.27
C PHE A 48 9.35 -15.59 7.53
N ASN A 49 10.68 -15.49 7.40
CA ASN A 49 11.52 -14.96 8.48
C ASN A 49 11.59 -13.43 8.36
N ILE A 50 10.71 -12.76 9.07
CA ILE A 50 10.47 -11.31 8.99
C ILE A 50 11.76 -10.51 9.06
N THR A 51 12.59 -10.76 10.06
CA THR A 51 13.81 -9.95 10.27
C THR A 51 14.90 -10.27 9.30
N LYS A 52 15.08 -11.55 8.96
CA LYS A 52 16.10 -11.94 7.98
C LYS A 52 15.83 -11.27 6.64
N GLU A 53 14.58 -11.26 6.19
CA GLU A 53 14.21 -10.59 4.94
C GLU A 53 14.33 -9.07 5.04
N PHE A 54 13.92 -8.49 6.16
CA PHE A 54 14.06 -7.06 6.39
C PHE A 54 15.52 -6.61 6.43
N LEU A 55 16.40 -7.37 7.09
CA LEU A 55 17.84 -7.09 7.15
C LEU A 55 18.55 -7.22 5.79
N LYS A 56 18.13 -8.16 4.94
CA LYS A 56 18.69 -8.29 3.58
C LYS A 56 18.49 -7.04 2.72
N LEU A 57 17.46 -6.25 3.00
CA LEU A 57 17.11 -5.05 2.24
C LEU A 57 17.84 -3.79 2.74
N GLN A 58 18.54 -3.89 3.86
CA GLN A 58 19.24 -2.78 4.48
C GLN A 58 20.74 -3.00 4.36
N GLU A 59 21.40 -2.13 3.60
CA GLU A 59 22.86 -2.21 3.40
C GLU A 59 23.62 -1.88 4.68
N ASP A 60 23.02 -1.05 5.56
CA ASP A 60 23.60 -0.64 6.82
C ASP A 60 22.55 -0.45 7.94
N ASP A 61 23.04 -0.38 9.18
CA ASP A 61 22.24 -0.18 10.38
C ASP A 61 21.45 1.13 10.37
N LYS A 62 21.99 2.17 9.74
CA LYS A 62 21.33 3.48 9.67
C LYS A 62 20.06 3.42 8.81
N ASN A 63 20.13 2.77 7.66
CA ASN A 63 19.00 2.56 6.78
C ASN A 63 17.95 1.65 7.42
N TYR A 64 18.40 0.59 8.11
CA TYR A 64 17.51 -0.27 8.89
C TYR A 64 16.72 0.52 9.94
N ILE A 65 17.39 1.31 10.78
CA ILE A 65 16.73 2.09 11.83
C ILE A 65 15.78 3.14 11.24
N LYS A 66 16.19 3.83 10.17
CA LYS A 66 15.32 4.81 9.50
C LYS A 66 14.02 4.18 8.99
N MET A 67 14.13 2.99 8.41
CA MET A 67 12.98 2.26 7.89
C MET A 67 12.08 1.80 9.05
N LEU A 68 12.66 1.21 10.09
CA LEU A 68 11.94 0.74 11.27
C LEU A 68 11.12 1.88 11.90
N LEU A 69 11.74 3.02 12.19
CA LEU A 69 11.06 4.17 12.80
C LEU A 69 9.94 4.78 11.95
N ARG A 70 10.01 4.61 10.62
CA ARG A 70 9.01 5.18 9.72
C ARG A 70 7.76 4.33 9.55
N VAL A 71 7.91 3.01 9.57
CA VAL A 71 6.87 2.12 9.03
C VAL A 71 6.58 0.87 9.88
N GLU A 72 7.22 0.70 11.04
CA GLU A 72 7.13 -0.51 11.85
C GLU A 72 5.69 -1.01 12.06
N ASP A 73 4.84 -0.18 12.64
CA ASP A 73 3.44 -0.55 12.92
C ASP A 73 2.62 -0.79 11.64
N ALA A 74 2.95 -0.08 10.57
CA ALA A 74 2.24 -0.15 9.31
C ALA A 74 2.59 -1.42 8.52
N ILE A 75 3.87 -1.82 8.50
CA ILE A 75 4.32 -3.04 7.82
C ILE A 75 3.67 -4.27 8.44
N ALA A 76 3.56 -4.33 9.76
CA ALA A 76 2.93 -5.46 10.43
C ALA A 76 1.48 -5.70 9.97
N LYS A 77 0.75 -4.65 9.63
CA LYS A 77 -0.62 -4.75 9.09
C LYS A 77 -0.66 -5.36 7.69
N CYS A 78 0.38 -5.16 6.89
CA CYS A 78 0.43 -5.70 5.53
C CYS A 78 0.39 -7.24 5.48
N PHE A 79 0.76 -7.93 6.58
CA PHE A 79 0.68 -9.39 6.65
C PHE A 79 -0.76 -9.93 6.65
N PHE A 80 -1.75 -9.10 6.97
CA PHE A 80 -3.14 -9.50 7.18
C PHE A 80 -4.07 -9.11 6.02
N VAL A 81 -3.52 -8.58 4.92
CA VAL A 81 -4.27 -8.18 3.73
C VAL A 81 -3.76 -8.90 2.50
N LYS A 82 -4.53 -8.89 1.42
CA LYS A 82 -4.14 -9.49 0.13
C LYS A 82 -3.31 -8.53 -0.71
N LYS A 83 -3.68 -7.25 -0.69
CA LYS A 83 -3.13 -6.20 -1.55
C LYS A 83 -2.68 -4.99 -0.74
N VAL A 84 -1.60 -4.37 -1.16
CA VAL A 84 -1.09 -3.15 -0.52
C VAL A 84 -0.92 -2.05 -1.56
N LEU A 85 -1.57 -0.91 -1.34
CA LEU A 85 -1.31 0.31 -2.09
C LEU A 85 -0.30 1.17 -1.33
N ILE A 86 0.89 1.33 -1.86
CA ILE A 86 1.90 2.23 -1.30
C ILE A 86 1.70 3.62 -1.90
N ILE A 87 1.63 4.63 -1.03
CA ILE A 87 1.49 6.04 -1.37
C ILE A 87 2.59 6.88 -0.73
N GLU A 88 2.84 8.09 -1.24
CA GLU A 88 3.92 8.92 -0.71
C GLU A 88 3.65 9.48 0.67
N GLY A 89 2.47 10.07 0.89
CA GLY A 89 2.25 10.91 2.05
C GLY A 89 0.82 10.96 2.60
N ASP A 90 0.61 12.00 3.42
CA ASP A 90 -0.61 12.15 4.19
C ASP A 90 -1.77 12.72 3.37
N THR A 91 -1.48 13.51 2.33
CA THR A 91 -2.52 14.08 1.47
C THR A 91 -3.23 12.97 0.69
N GLU A 92 -2.47 12.09 0.03
CA GLU A 92 -3.01 10.95 -0.69
C GLU A 92 -3.80 10.03 0.23
N GLN A 93 -3.33 9.81 1.47
CA GLN A 93 -4.06 9.02 2.47
C GLN A 93 -5.44 9.59 2.76
N VAL A 94 -5.53 10.91 2.97
CA VAL A 94 -6.80 11.60 3.23
C VAL A 94 -7.70 11.50 2.00
N VAL A 95 -7.17 11.82 0.81
CA VAL A 95 -7.93 11.78 -0.44
C VAL A 95 -8.50 10.40 -0.74
N LEU A 96 -7.67 9.36 -0.59
CA LEU A 96 -8.12 7.98 -0.78
C LEU A 96 -9.19 7.58 0.25
N SER A 97 -8.99 7.91 1.52
CA SER A 97 -9.97 7.59 2.58
C SER A 97 -11.32 8.22 2.31
N GLU A 98 -11.34 9.51 1.93
CA GLU A 98 -12.56 10.23 1.59
C GLU A 98 -13.21 9.68 0.31
N THR A 99 -12.41 9.32 -0.69
CA THR A 99 -12.92 8.71 -1.92
C THR A 99 -13.54 7.35 -1.66
N ILE A 100 -12.86 6.47 -0.91
CA ILE A 100 -13.36 5.14 -0.55
C ILE A 100 -14.66 5.23 0.25
N SER A 101 -14.82 6.27 1.07
CA SER A 101 -16.06 6.49 1.83
C SER A 101 -17.29 6.66 0.93
N LYS A 102 -17.11 7.11 -0.32
CA LYS A 102 -18.16 7.42 -1.30
C LYS A 102 -18.41 6.29 -2.31
N LEU A 103 -17.62 5.21 -2.24
CA LEU A 103 -17.81 4.04 -3.09
C LEU A 103 -19.07 3.25 -2.70
N PRO A 104 -19.65 2.46 -3.63
CA PRO A 104 -20.69 1.49 -3.31
C PRO A 104 -20.28 0.56 -2.18
N ALA A 105 -21.23 0.18 -1.33
CA ALA A 105 -20.95 -0.56 -0.11
C ALA A 105 -20.19 -1.90 -0.35
N SER A 106 -20.51 -2.61 -1.44
CA SER A 106 -19.85 -3.86 -1.81
C SER A 106 -18.35 -3.67 -2.05
N LEU A 107 -17.98 -2.72 -2.92
CA LEU A 107 -16.59 -2.43 -3.25
C LEU A 107 -15.84 -1.83 -2.05
N LYS A 108 -16.49 -0.92 -1.30
CA LYS A 108 -15.91 -0.39 -0.08
C LYS A 108 -15.56 -1.47 0.93
N ASN A 109 -16.45 -2.43 1.15
CA ASN A 109 -16.21 -3.53 2.08
C ASN A 109 -15.07 -4.44 1.59
N GLU A 110 -15.00 -4.72 0.29
CA GLU A 110 -13.89 -5.46 -0.31
C GLU A 110 -12.55 -4.74 -0.09
N ILE A 111 -12.50 -3.43 -0.36
CA ILE A 111 -11.28 -2.64 -0.14
C ILE A 111 -10.89 -2.68 1.33
N LEU A 112 -11.82 -2.48 2.25
CA LEU A 112 -11.54 -2.48 3.69
C LEU A 112 -11.07 -3.86 4.22
N SER A 113 -11.46 -4.96 3.58
CA SER A 113 -11.05 -6.31 3.97
C SER A 113 -9.74 -6.75 3.34
N ASP A 114 -9.52 -6.41 2.08
CA ASP A 114 -8.48 -7.02 1.25
C ASP A 114 -7.26 -6.10 1.03
N TRP A 115 -7.43 -4.80 1.24
CA TRP A 115 -6.40 -3.80 0.96
C TRP A 115 -5.88 -3.11 2.21
N TYR A 116 -4.60 -2.75 2.17
CA TYR A 116 -4.00 -1.81 3.10
C TYR A 116 -3.33 -0.66 2.35
N ILE A 117 -3.63 0.58 2.74
CA ILE A 117 -2.96 1.77 2.20
C ILE A 117 -1.77 2.10 3.08
N LEU A 118 -0.57 1.91 2.54
CA LEU A 118 0.71 2.07 3.24
C LEU A 118 1.37 3.40 2.84
N ARG A 119 1.53 4.31 3.79
CA ARG A 119 2.26 5.56 3.59
C ARG A 119 3.76 5.33 3.70
N ALA A 120 4.49 5.64 2.62
CA ALA A 120 5.96 5.54 2.60
C ALA A 120 6.66 6.65 3.38
N ARG A 121 5.97 7.78 3.61
CA ARG A 121 6.54 8.99 4.21
C ARG A 121 7.75 9.51 3.44
N GLY A 122 7.59 9.58 2.12
CA GLY A 122 8.54 10.09 1.15
C GLY A 122 8.96 9.06 0.11
N LYS A 123 9.18 9.52 -1.11
CA LYS A 123 9.39 8.74 -2.33
C LYS A 123 10.55 7.73 -2.24
N ALA A 124 11.66 8.14 -1.62
CA ALA A 124 12.83 7.27 -1.43
C ALA A 124 12.54 6.00 -0.60
N ALA A 125 11.51 6.03 0.26
CA ALA A 125 11.16 4.88 1.09
C ALA A 125 10.29 3.84 0.34
N ILE A 126 9.74 4.18 -0.84
CA ILE A 126 8.90 3.28 -1.63
C ILE A 126 9.69 2.06 -2.09
N ILE A 127 10.92 2.24 -2.59
CA ILE A 127 11.74 1.16 -3.13
C ILE A 127 12.02 0.04 -2.13
N PRO A 128 12.54 0.32 -0.92
CA PRO A 128 12.74 -0.74 0.07
C PRO A 128 11.43 -1.38 0.53
N LEU A 129 10.31 -0.62 0.58
CA LEU A 129 8.99 -1.19 0.88
C LEU A 129 8.54 -2.18 -0.18
N ILE A 130 8.68 -1.85 -1.47
CA ILE A 130 8.39 -2.78 -2.58
C ILE A 130 9.16 -4.09 -2.40
N LYS A 131 10.49 -3.99 -2.24
CA LYS A 131 11.36 -5.16 -2.10
C LYS A 131 10.96 -6.04 -0.93
N TYR A 132 10.64 -5.43 0.21
CA TYR A 132 10.24 -6.14 1.41
C TYR A 132 8.89 -6.85 1.26
N LEU A 133 7.88 -6.14 0.74
CA LEU A 133 6.55 -6.70 0.55
C LEU A 133 6.53 -7.79 -0.55
N LYS A 134 7.32 -7.62 -1.62
CA LYS A 134 7.53 -8.68 -2.62
C LYS A 134 8.10 -9.96 -2.02
N ALA A 135 9.07 -9.84 -1.11
CA ALA A 135 9.64 -10.99 -0.41
C ALA A 135 8.60 -11.73 0.46
N MET A 136 7.49 -11.06 0.82
CA MET A 136 6.36 -11.64 1.54
C MET A 136 5.22 -12.14 0.62
N TYR A 137 5.41 -12.12 -0.69
CA TYR A 137 4.39 -12.49 -1.68
C TYR A 137 3.08 -11.68 -1.51
N ILE A 138 3.20 -10.40 -1.19
CA ILE A 138 2.07 -9.46 -1.13
C ILE A 138 1.94 -8.81 -2.49
N ASP A 139 0.70 -8.71 -2.97
CA ASP A 139 0.39 -7.99 -4.19
C ASP A 139 0.47 -6.48 -3.96
N ILE A 140 1.32 -5.78 -4.73
CA ILE A 140 1.71 -4.39 -4.47
C ILE A 140 1.26 -3.49 -5.61
N TYR A 141 0.64 -2.40 -5.24
CA TYR A 141 0.27 -1.28 -6.09
C TYR A 141 0.96 -0.03 -5.59
N ILE A 142 1.34 0.87 -6.49
CA ILE A 142 2.05 2.11 -6.15
C ILE A 142 1.31 3.29 -6.75
N MET A 143 1.13 4.33 -5.95
CA MET A 143 0.71 5.64 -6.43
C MET A 143 1.68 6.71 -5.91
N HIS A 144 2.24 7.51 -6.80
CA HIS A 144 3.15 8.61 -6.44
C HIS A 144 3.09 9.75 -7.45
N ASP A 145 3.54 10.93 -7.04
CA ASP A 145 3.66 12.10 -7.90
C ASP A 145 4.84 11.94 -8.88
N LYS A 146 4.75 12.50 -10.08
CA LYS A 146 5.83 12.46 -11.09
C LYS A 146 7.02 13.33 -10.67
N ASP A 147 6.73 14.50 -10.08
CA ASP A 147 7.74 15.44 -9.55
C ASP A 147 8.76 15.92 -10.59
N GLU A 148 8.37 16.13 -11.85
CA GLU A 148 9.28 16.53 -12.94
C GLU A 148 10.11 17.77 -12.61
N ASN A 149 9.55 18.70 -11.83
CA ASN A 149 10.19 19.95 -11.45
C ASN A 149 10.98 19.87 -10.13
N THR A 150 11.09 18.67 -9.54
CA THR A 150 11.78 18.44 -8.27
C THR A 150 12.94 17.45 -8.46
N PRO A 151 14.16 17.94 -8.81
CA PRO A 151 15.28 17.05 -9.17
C PRO A 151 15.62 15.99 -8.13
N GLY A 152 15.43 16.30 -6.84
CA GLY A 152 15.67 15.36 -5.74
C GLY A 152 14.62 14.25 -5.60
N ALA A 153 13.43 14.41 -6.22
CA ALA A 153 12.34 13.44 -6.17
C ALA A 153 12.20 12.66 -7.49
N VAL A 154 12.36 13.32 -8.63
CA VAL A 154 12.21 12.69 -9.96
C VAL A 154 13.16 11.51 -10.18
N VAL A 155 14.33 11.54 -9.57
CA VAL A 155 15.35 10.46 -9.68
C VAL A 155 14.87 9.11 -9.15
N PHE A 156 13.81 9.08 -8.36
CA PHE A 156 13.24 7.83 -7.83
C PHE A 156 12.20 7.19 -8.75
N ASN A 157 11.69 7.88 -9.77
CA ASN A 157 10.62 7.36 -10.63
C ASN A 157 11.01 6.05 -11.31
N GLU A 158 12.12 6.04 -12.01
CA GLU A 158 12.60 4.84 -12.71
C GLU A 158 13.03 3.71 -11.74
N PRO A 159 13.78 3.96 -10.66
CA PRO A 159 14.04 2.93 -9.65
C PRO A 159 12.79 2.33 -9.01
N ILE A 160 11.72 3.10 -8.77
CA ILE A 160 10.43 2.59 -8.27
C ILE A 160 9.81 1.65 -9.29
N ARG A 161 9.74 2.06 -10.56
CA ARG A 161 9.21 1.26 -11.67
C ARG A 161 9.94 -0.07 -11.80
N GLN A 162 11.28 -0.04 -11.81
CA GLN A 162 12.11 -1.24 -11.90
C GLN A 162 11.95 -2.16 -10.69
N ALA A 163 11.82 -1.61 -9.48
CA ALA A 163 11.60 -2.40 -8.28
C ALA A 163 10.23 -3.07 -8.28
N LEU A 164 9.19 -2.38 -8.78
CA LEU A 164 7.83 -2.91 -8.88
C LEU A 164 7.74 -4.00 -9.95
N ASP A 165 8.41 -3.82 -11.09
CA ASP A 165 8.45 -4.79 -12.20
C ASP A 165 7.04 -5.20 -12.70
N ASN A 166 6.09 -4.27 -12.61
CA ASN A 166 4.71 -4.44 -13.10
C ASN A 166 4.08 -3.07 -13.34
N ASP A 167 4.11 -2.61 -14.58
CA ASP A 167 3.60 -1.29 -14.95
C ASP A 167 2.07 -1.14 -14.75
N SER A 168 1.30 -2.22 -14.75
CA SER A 168 -0.14 -2.17 -14.53
C SER A 168 -0.51 -1.84 -13.08
N HIS A 169 0.42 -1.98 -12.15
CA HIS A 169 0.26 -1.64 -10.74
C HIS A 169 0.91 -0.30 -10.35
N LEU A 170 1.43 0.45 -11.34
CA LEU A 170 2.08 1.74 -11.11
C LEU A 170 1.19 2.89 -11.61
N PHE A 171 0.81 3.76 -10.70
CA PHE A 171 -0.01 4.94 -10.94
C PHE A 171 0.78 6.21 -10.64
N VAL A 172 1.27 6.86 -11.69
CA VAL A 172 2.05 8.09 -11.59
C VAL A 172 1.14 9.27 -11.86
N LEU A 173 0.98 10.16 -10.88
CA LEU A 173 0.24 11.40 -11.02
C LEU A 173 1.12 12.43 -11.74
N GLU A 174 0.60 13.07 -12.80
CA GLU A 174 1.39 13.98 -13.65
C GLU A 174 2.03 15.15 -12.87
N ASN A 175 1.32 15.71 -11.91
CA ASN A 175 1.84 16.75 -11.02
C ASN A 175 1.72 16.30 -9.56
N CYS A 176 0.53 16.45 -9.00
CA CYS A 176 0.22 16.08 -7.61
C CYS A 176 -1.27 15.73 -7.46
N VAL A 177 -1.61 15.14 -6.33
CA VAL A 177 -2.99 14.74 -6.05
C VAL A 177 -3.96 15.93 -6.05
N GLU A 178 -3.54 17.12 -5.64
CA GLU A 178 -4.37 18.32 -5.63
C GLU A 178 -4.82 18.74 -7.04
N ASP A 179 -3.94 18.60 -8.03
CA ASP A 179 -4.30 18.86 -9.44
C ASP A 179 -5.33 17.85 -9.94
N MET A 180 -5.20 16.59 -9.55
CA MET A 180 -6.19 15.55 -9.84
C MET A 180 -7.55 15.88 -9.22
N LEU A 181 -7.58 16.54 -8.07
CA LEU A 181 -8.79 17.03 -7.43
C LEU A 181 -9.35 18.30 -8.09
N GLY A 182 -8.54 19.02 -8.84
CA GLY A 182 -8.94 20.23 -9.59
C GLY A 182 -8.72 21.54 -8.86
N TYR A 183 -7.75 21.61 -7.98
CA TYR A 183 -7.34 22.86 -7.35
C TYR A 183 -5.82 22.96 -7.23
N THR A 184 -5.32 24.17 -7.08
CA THR A 184 -3.88 24.45 -6.94
C THR A 184 -3.38 23.96 -5.59
N ALA A 185 -2.27 23.20 -5.59
CA ALA A 185 -1.64 22.70 -4.38
C ALA A 185 -1.27 23.83 -3.42
N PRO A 186 -1.73 23.80 -2.17
CA PRO A 186 -1.41 24.82 -1.18
C PRO A 186 0.01 24.62 -0.64
N THR A 187 0.58 25.68 -0.08
CA THR A 187 1.93 25.65 0.51
C THR A 187 1.99 25.06 1.91
N SER A 188 0.83 24.97 2.61
CA SER A 188 0.72 24.43 3.97
C SER A 188 -0.58 23.68 4.17
N ASP A 189 -0.62 22.82 5.18
CA ASP A 189 -1.83 22.09 5.62
C ASP A 189 -2.53 21.30 4.49
N LYS A 190 -1.75 20.78 3.56
CA LYS A 190 -2.25 20.08 2.36
C LYS A 190 -3.30 19.02 2.67
N PRO A 191 -3.11 18.07 3.62
CA PRO A 191 -4.10 17.05 3.92
C PRO A 191 -5.44 17.62 4.40
N TYR A 192 -5.40 18.65 5.27
CA TYR A 192 -6.61 19.30 5.77
C TYR A 192 -7.35 20.06 4.66
N LYS A 193 -6.62 20.77 3.80
CA LYS A 193 -7.21 21.50 2.68
C LYS A 193 -7.81 20.56 1.64
N ALA A 194 -7.18 19.42 1.37
CA ALA A 194 -7.74 18.37 0.53
C ALA A 194 -9.06 17.83 1.11
N TYR A 195 -9.07 17.53 2.41
CA TYR A 195 -10.29 17.11 3.13
C TYR A 195 -11.41 18.15 2.97
N CYS A 196 -11.14 19.43 3.23
CA CYS A 196 -12.13 20.49 3.09
C CYS A 196 -12.65 20.63 1.65
N TYR A 197 -11.74 20.51 0.66
CA TYR A 197 -12.12 20.58 -0.75
C TYR A 197 -13.07 19.44 -1.14
N ILE A 198 -12.74 18.22 -0.76
CA ILE A 198 -13.52 17.02 -1.05
C ILE A 198 -14.91 17.13 -0.40
N ASN A 199 -14.98 17.48 0.86
CA ASN A 199 -16.25 17.59 1.57
C ASN A 199 -17.16 18.70 1.04
N LYS A 200 -16.58 19.75 0.46
CA LYS A 200 -17.35 20.82 -0.18
C LYS A 200 -17.85 20.44 -1.58
N ASN A 201 -17.06 19.72 -2.36
CA ASN A 201 -17.28 19.55 -3.79
C ASN A 201 -17.75 18.12 -4.15
N TRP A 202 -17.43 17.09 -3.35
CA TRP A 202 -17.73 15.70 -3.63
C TRP A 202 -18.73 15.13 -2.61
N GLY A 203 -20.01 15.36 -2.83
CA GLY A 203 -21.05 14.75 -1.99
C GLY A 203 -21.17 13.24 -2.19
N GLU A 204 -21.07 12.78 -3.44
CA GLU A 204 -21.27 11.41 -3.87
C GLU A 204 -20.21 11.02 -4.91
N TRP A 205 -20.06 9.71 -5.19
CA TRP A 205 -19.16 9.18 -6.21
C TRP A 205 -19.31 9.86 -7.57
N LYS A 206 -20.53 10.11 -8.02
CA LYS A 206 -20.79 10.77 -9.31
C LYS A 206 -20.22 12.19 -9.44
N ASN A 207 -20.00 12.88 -8.31
CA ASN A 207 -19.47 14.26 -8.29
C ASN A 207 -17.93 14.31 -8.34
N ILE A 208 -17.28 13.17 -8.25
CA ILE A 208 -15.81 13.06 -8.32
C ILE A 208 -15.35 13.29 -9.76
N ARG A 209 -14.20 13.92 -9.96
CA ARG A 209 -13.62 14.16 -11.28
C ARG A 209 -13.29 12.86 -12.00
N GLU A 210 -13.51 12.81 -13.31
CA GLU A 210 -13.34 11.59 -14.10
C GLU A 210 -11.89 11.07 -14.11
N GLU A 211 -10.91 11.98 -14.10
CA GLU A 211 -9.51 11.60 -14.05
C GLU A 211 -9.19 10.82 -12.75
N TRP A 212 -9.71 11.29 -11.61
CA TRP A 212 -9.53 10.60 -10.33
C TRP A 212 -10.32 9.30 -10.26
N LYS A 213 -11.57 9.29 -10.76
CA LYS A 213 -12.38 8.07 -10.86
C LYS A 213 -11.65 6.98 -11.63
N THR A 214 -11.04 7.34 -12.78
CA THR A 214 -10.29 6.38 -13.61
C THR A 214 -9.14 5.73 -12.82
N ILE A 215 -8.39 6.51 -12.06
CA ILE A 215 -7.33 5.97 -11.19
C ILE A 215 -7.90 5.01 -10.16
N ILE A 216 -8.95 5.40 -9.45
CA ILE A 216 -9.60 4.59 -8.42
C ILE A 216 -10.15 3.28 -9.01
N GLN A 217 -10.80 3.34 -10.17
CA GLN A 217 -11.29 2.16 -10.89
C GLN A 217 -10.17 1.21 -11.28
N ASN A 218 -9.07 1.74 -11.80
CA ASN A 218 -7.91 0.94 -12.18
C ASN A 218 -7.24 0.27 -10.97
N ILE A 219 -7.15 0.97 -9.83
CA ILE A 219 -6.56 0.41 -8.62
C ILE A 219 -7.48 -0.64 -8.00
N PHE A 220 -8.74 -0.30 -7.74
CA PHE A 220 -9.59 -1.09 -6.85
C PHE A 220 -10.66 -1.92 -7.56
N ASN A 221 -10.89 -1.71 -8.85
CA ASN A 221 -11.95 -2.37 -9.61
C ASN A 221 -11.50 -2.92 -10.97
N GLU A 222 -10.22 -3.21 -11.14
CA GLU A 222 -9.64 -3.76 -12.38
C GLU A 222 -10.01 -2.96 -13.64
N GLY A 223 -10.14 -1.64 -13.53
CA GLY A 223 -10.57 -0.75 -14.61
C GLY A 223 -12.06 -0.80 -14.96
N LYS A 224 -12.87 -1.59 -14.24
CA LYS A 224 -14.32 -1.65 -14.46
C LYS A 224 -14.99 -0.38 -13.94
N ILE A 225 -16.05 0.06 -14.63
CA ILE A 225 -16.83 1.23 -14.22
C ILE A 225 -17.52 0.98 -12.88
N ILE A 226 -17.45 1.97 -12.00
CA ILE A 226 -18.16 2.01 -10.71
C ILE A 226 -19.41 2.89 -10.92
N GLU A 227 -20.59 2.31 -10.75
CA GLU A 227 -21.88 2.98 -10.85
C GLU A 227 -22.31 3.67 -9.55
#